data_7303cdf7c8679635bcf9f2481d10ee94
#
_entry.id   7303cdf7c8679635bcf9f2481d10ee94
#
_cell.length_a   1.000
_cell.length_b   1.000
_cell.length_c   1.000
_cell.angle_alpha   90.00
_cell.angle_beta   90.00
_cell.angle_gamma   90.00
#
_symmetry.space_group_name_H-M   'P 1'
#
loop_
_entity.id
_entity.type
_entity.pdbx_description
1 polymer ?
#
loop_
_entity_poly.entity_id
_entity_poly.type
_entity_poly.pdbx_seq_one_letter_code
_entity_poly.pdbx_strand_id
1 'polypeptide(L)'
;MTVARPKILVTNDDGYASSGLAALGEALCELGDVTVIAPEHDNSGIGHQITIKAPVRAAAVENRAVPTYRLSGTPADCVVVGAFDLCGGIPSLLVSGINRGANVGDDLNYSGTVAAAVEGTIIGIPSLAVSLAASWPEQGSEHHWDTAAAIAVQIGRDILAEGLPRLTLLNVNVPNLPARELGGVRWVRQGRKGYRDRLDRRTDPRGGTYYWLWGAFDPADIVEGTDLAAVRDGYVSVTPLSLDRTNYDELVRRWRENSARVG
;
A
#
# COMPACT_ATOMS: atom_id res chain seq x y z
N MET A 1 -21.87 -15.03 -25.18
CA MET A 1 -21.69 -13.74 -24.52
C MET A 1 -20.25 -13.68 -24.05
N THR A 2 -19.43 -12.80 -24.58
CA THR A 2 -18.08 -12.57 -24.07
C THR A 2 -18.22 -11.97 -22.68
N VAL A 3 -17.72 -12.65 -21.65
CA VAL A 3 -17.65 -12.11 -20.29
C VAL A 3 -16.74 -10.88 -20.36
N ALA A 4 -17.23 -9.74 -19.90
CA ALA A 4 -16.41 -8.52 -19.85
C ALA A 4 -15.20 -8.77 -18.94
N ARG A 5 -14.03 -8.32 -19.37
CA ARG A 5 -12.82 -8.43 -18.54
C ARG A 5 -12.96 -7.59 -17.27
N PRO A 6 -12.42 -8.04 -16.14
CA PRO A 6 -12.39 -7.23 -14.92
C PRO A 6 -11.66 -5.89 -15.16
N LYS A 7 -12.19 -4.80 -14.61
CA LYS A 7 -11.49 -3.51 -14.58
C LYS A 7 -10.58 -3.47 -13.38
N ILE A 8 -9.33 -3.08 -13.58
CA ILE A 8 -8.31 -3.02 -12.55
C ILE A 8 -7.75 -1.61 -12.46
N LEU A 9 -7.88 -1.00 -11.29
CA LEU A 9 -7.25 0.28 -10.99
C LEU A 9 -5.89 0.05 -10.34
N VAL A 10 -4.86 0.70 -10.88
CA VAL A 10 -3.50 0.67 -10.32
C VAL A 10 -3.08 2.07 -9.92
N THR A 11 -2.52 2.21 -8.73
CA THR A 11 -1.99 3.47 -8.20
C THR A 11 -0.73 3.23 -7.36
N ASN A 12 -0.10 4.29 -6.85
CA ASN A 12 1.01 4.26 -5.89
C ASN A 12 1.15 5.61 -5.17
N ASP A 13 2.16 5.75 -4.32
CA ASP A 13 2.60 7.01 -3.72
C ASP A 13 3.96 7.51 -4.24
N ASP A 14 4.77 6.68 -4.89
CA ASP A 14 6.05 7.07 -5.52
C ASP A 14 5.88 7.98 -6.77
N GLY A 15 4.65 8.09 -7.30
CA GLY A 15 4.33 8.88 -8.48
C GLY A 15 4.31 8.11 -9.79
N TYR A 16 3.68 8.73 -10.83
CA TYR A 16 3.37 8.09 -12.12
C TYR A 16 4.59 7.61 -12.92
N ALA A 17 5.78 8.11 -12.64
CA ALA A 17 7.02 7.75 -13.33
C ALA A 17 7.76 6.57 -12.68
N SER A 18 7.29 6.05 -11.57
CA SER A 18 7.97 5.01 -10.83
C SER A 18 8.05 3.68 -11.60
N SER A 19 9.20 3.00 -11.50
CA SER A 19 9.42 1.71 -12.16
C SER A 19 8.54 0.60 -11.58
N GLY A 20 8.30 0.63 -10.26
CA GLY A 20 7.42 -0.33 -9.60
C GLY A 20 5.98 -0.25 -10.09
N LEU A 21 5.47 0.98 -10.32
CA LEU A 21 4.14 1.22 -10.88
C LEU A 21 4.02 0.68 -12.31
N ALA A 22 5.03 0.94 -13.15
CA ALA A 22 5.05 0.45 -14.53
C ALA A 22 5.03 -1.07 -14.59
N ALA A 23 5.92 -1.74 -13.84
CA ALA A 23 5.98 -3.19 -13.76
C ALA A 23 4.65 -3.81 -13.28
N LEU A 24 4.02 -3.20 -12.27
CA LEU A 24 2.74 -3.64 -11.74
C LEU A 24 1.62 -3.51 -12.77
N GLY A 25 1.50 -2.33 -13.41
CA GLY A 25 0.47 -2.07 -14.40
C GLY A 25 0.53 -3.02 -15.59
N GLU A 26 1.73 -3.28 -16.12
CA GLU A 26 1.95 -4.20 -17.23
C GLU A 26 1.60 -5.65 -16.85
N ALA A 27 2.06 -6.12 -15.68
CA ALA A 27 1.81 -7.48 -15.24
C ALA A 27 0.30 -7.76 -15.00
N LEU A 28 -0.44 -6.81 -14.42
CA LEU A 28 -1.86 -6.95 -14.14
C LEU A 28 -2.74 -6.98 -15.40
N CYS A 29 -2.23 -6.62 -16.58
CA CYS A 29 -2.94 -6.80 -17.87
C CYS A 29 -3.30 -8.26 -18.14
N GLU A 30 -2.62 -9.22 -17.50
CA GLU A 30 -3.00 -10.64 -17.56
C GLU A 30 -4.39 -10.89 -16.98
N LEU A 31 -4.77 -10.15 -15.92
CA LEU A 31 -6.02 -10.36 -15.19
C LEU A 31 -7.19 -9.57 -15.74
N GLY A 32 -6.98 -8.40 -16.34
CA GLY A 32 -8.08 -7.54 -16.75
C GLY A 32 -7.67 -6.32 -17.56
N ASP A 33 -8.61 -5.38 -17.69
CA ASP A 33 -8.42 -4.09 -18.33
C ASP A 33 -7.86 -3.11 -17.28
N VAL A 34 -6.57 -2.79 -17.39
CA VAL A 34 -5.84 -1.98 -16.41
C VAL A 34 -5.91 -0.50 -16.78
N THR A 35 -6.16 0.34 -15.78
CA THR A 35 -5.98 1.78 -15.83
C THR A 35 -5.07 2.20 -14.67
N VAL A 36 -3.97 2.89 -14.99
CA VAL A 36 -3.02 3.44 -14.01
C VAL A 36 -3.35 4.90 -13.74
N ILE A 37 -3.53 5.25 -12.47
CA ILE A 37 -3.74 6.64 -12.06
C ILE A 37 -2.87 6.88 -10.83
N ALA A 38 -1.90 7.79 -10.95
CA ALA A 38 -0.92 7.99 -9.90
C ALA A 38 -0.59 9.49 -9.70
N PRO A 39 -0.09 9.87 -8.53
CA PRO A 39 0.31 11.24 -8.24
C PRO A 39 1.38 11.76 -9.21
N GLU A 40 1.38 13.06 -9.47
CA GLU A 40 2.42 13.73 -10.28
C GLU A 40 3.79 13.67 -9.62
N HIS A 41 3.82 13.65 -8.29
CA HIS A 41 5.03 13.70 -7.48
C HIS A 41 5.04 12.59 -6.43
N ASP A 42 6.20 12.34 -5.84
CA ASP A 42 6.36 11.46 -4.70
C ASP A 42 5.57 12.00 -3.49
N ASN A 43 4.76 11.13 -2.90
CA ASN A 43 3.91 11.35 -1.74
C ASN A 43 4.28 10.44 -0.56
N SER A 44 5.54 10.01 -0.48
CA SER A 44 6.02 9.14 0.61
C SER A 44 5.74 9.76 1.99
N GLY A 45 5.19 8.96 2.88
CA GLY A 45 4.89 9.38 4.25
C GLY A 45 3.63 10.26 4.42
N ILE A 46 2.81 10.42 3.36
CA ILE A 46 1.61 11.29 3.39
C ILE A 46 0.46 10.67 4.20
N GLY A 47 0.49 9.37 4.45
CA GLY A 47 -0.62 8.66 5.08
C GLY A 47 -1.91 8.75 4.24
N HIS A 48 -3.08 8.69 4.90
CA HIS A 48 -4.38 8.71 4.23
C HIS A 48 -4.93 10.15 4.09
N GLN A 49 -4.15 11.02 3.44
CA GLN A 49 -4.56 12.39 3.14
C GLN A 49 -5.42 12.45 1.88
N ILE A 50 -6.49 13.27 1.88
CA ILE A 50 -7.32 13.59 0.72
C ILE A 50 -7.32 15.10 0.46
N THR A 51 -7.51 15.50 -0.80
CA THR A 51 -7.55 16.91 -1.22
C THR A 51 -8.99 17.43 -1.19
N ILE A 52 -9.33 18.22 -0.15
CA ILE A 52 -10.70 18.76 0.02
C ILE A 52 -10.80 20.24 -0.44
N LYS A 53 -9.73 21.03 -0.26
CA LYS A 53 -9.78 22.49 -0.40
C LYS A 53 -9.33 23.03 -1.75
N ALA A 54 -8.90 22.16 -2.66
CA ALA A 54 -8.40 22.53 -3.98
C ALA A 54 -8.91 21.53 -5.04
N PRO A 55 -9.06 21.94 -6.30
CA PRO A 55 -9.36 21.01 -7.36
C PRO A 55 -8.14 20.14 -7.67
N VAL A 56 -8.36 18.85 -7.90
CA VAL A 56 -7.36 17.93 -8.47
C VAL A 56 -7.49 17.92 -10.00
N ARG A 57 -6.38 17.77 -10.70
CA ARG A 57 -6.32 17.75 -12.15
C ARG A 57 -5.69 16.45 -12.63
N ALA A 58 -6.35 15.78 -13.56
CA ALA A 58 -5.84 14.59 -14.24
C ALA A 58 -5.35 14.94 -15.63
N ALA A 59 -4.25 14.34 -16.06
CA ALA A 59 -3.76 14.41 -17.42
C ALA A 59 -3.27 13.04 -17.90
N ALA A 60 -3.64 12.66 -19.12
CA ALA A 60 -3.14 11.45 -19.73
C ALA A 60 -1.63 11.52 -19.93
N VAL A 61 -0.94 10.40 -19.75
CA VAL A 61 0.49 10.24 -19.99
C VAL A 61 0.68 9.46 -21.28
N GLU A 62 1.28 10.08 -22.27
CA GLU A 62 1.51 9.48 -23.58
C GLU A 62 2.64 8.42 -23.54
N ASN A 63 2.66 7.56 -24.56
CA ASN A 63 3.70 6.53 -24.77
C ASN A 63 3.85 5.54 -23.60
N ARG A 64 2.75 5.17 -22.97
CA ARG A 64 2.70 4.10 -21.97
C ARG A 64 2.06 2.85 -22.56
N ALA A 65 2.55 1.68 -22.13
CA ALA A 65 1.98 0.39 -22.53
C ALA A 65 0.55 0.19 -21.99
N VAL A 66 0.25 0.82 -20.87
CA VAL A 66 -1.06 0.77 -20.19
C VAL A 66 -1.63 2.18 -20.11
N PRO A 67 -2.94 2.39 -20.32
CA PRO A 67 -3.59 3.69 -20.08
C PRO A 67 -3.19 4.27 -18.74
N THR A 68 -2.50 5.39 -18.76
CA THR A 68 -1.89 6.01 -17.56
C THR A 68 -2.29 7.47 -17.46
N TYR A 69 -2.69 7.88 -16.26
CA TYR A 69 -3.00 9.27 -15.92
C TYR A 69 -2.15 9.71 -14.74
N ARG A 70 -1.65 10.93 -14.80
CA ARG A 70 -1.04 11.61 -13.64
C ARG A 70 -2.07 12.53 -13.01
N LEU A 71 -2.09 12.60 -11.68
CA LEU A 71 -3.04 13.41 -10.91
C LEU A 71 -2.30 14.38 -9.99
N SER A 72 -2.73 15.65 -9.94
CA SER A 72 -2.17 16.66 -9.01
C SER A 72 -2.72 16.49 -7.59
N GLY A 73 -2.84 15.26 -7.10
CA GLY A 73 -3.43 14.90 -5.82
C GLY A 73 -2.66 13.78 -5.13
N THR A 74 -3.25 13.27 -4.07
CA THR A 74 -2.71 12.19 -3.25
C THR A 74 -3.03 10.81 -3.86
N PRO A 75 -2.42 9.72 -3.37
CA PRO A 75 -2.81 8.36 -3.76
C PRO A 75 -4.30 8.06 -3.54
N ALA A 76 -4.88 8.52 -2.43
CA ALA A 76 -6.32 8.39 -2.16
C ALA A 76 -7.18 9.15 -3.20
N ASP A 77 -6.78 10.38 -3.57
CA ASP A 77 -7.45 11.13 -4.65
C ASP A 77 -7.42 10.38 -5.98
N CYS A 78 -6.29 9.72 -6.29
CA CYS A 78 -6.14 8.89 -7.50
C CYS A 78 -7.16 7.75 -7.51
N VAL A 79 -7.40 7.12 -6.36
CA VAL A 79 -8.40 6.06 -6.23
C VAL A 79 -9.81 6.59 -6.46
N VAL A 80 -10.17 7.70 -5.83
CA VAL A 80 -11.50 8.32 -5.98
C VAL A 80 -11.76 8.70 -7.44
N VAL A 81 -10.84 9.44 -8.08
CA VAL A 81 -10.98 9.86 -9.48
C VAL A 81 -11.01 8.65 -10.41
N GLY A 82 -10.18 7.65 -10.15
CA GLY A 82 -10.16 6.41 -10.92
C GLY A 82 -11.46 5.64 -10.85
N ALA A 83 -11.97 5.43 -9.65
CA ALA A 83 -13.16 4.63 -9.41
C ALA A 83 -14.43 5.26 -10.00
N PHE A 84 -14.57 6.59 -9.93
CA PHE A 84 -15.82 7.27 -10.32
C PHE A 84 -15.78 7.89 -11.70
N ASP A 85 -14.62 7.98 -12.36
CA ASP A 85 -14.51 8.60 -13.69
C ASP A 85 -13.60 7.79 -14.64
N LEU A 86 -12.27 7.80 -14.42
CA LEU A 86 -11.30 7.41 -15.44
C LEU A 86 -11.26 5.91 -15.80
N CYS A 87 -11.71 5.02 -14.91
CA CYS A 87 -11.84 3.58 -15.21
C CYS A 87 -13.12 3.23 -15.97
N GLY A 88 -13.98 4.22 -16.26
CA GLY A 88 -15.26 3.98 -16.95
C GLY A 88 -16.22 3.05 -16.18
N GLY A 89 -16.18 3.10 -14.86
CA GLY A 89 -17.00 2.36 -13.89
C GLY A 89 -16.18 1.81 -12.75
N ILE A 90 -16.83 1.36 -11.68
CA ILE A 90 -16.18 0.87 -10.46
C ILE A 90 -15.27 -0.33 -10.81
N PRO A 91 -13.98 -0.27 -10.43
CA PRO A 91 -13.04 -1.38 -10.65
C PRO A 91 -13.42 -2.63 -9.85
N SER A 92 -13.11 -3.80 -10.42
CA SER A 92 -13.25 -5.09 -9.74
C SER A 92 -12.09 -5.37 -8.77
N LEU A 93 -10.98 -4.67 -8.95
CA LEU A 93 -9.77 -4.78 -8.13
C LEU A 93 -9.02 -3.46 -8.14
N LEU A 94 -8.53 -3.06 -6.97
CA LEU A 94 -7.54 -1.99 -6.81
C LEU A 94 -6.22 -2.61 -6.35
N VAL A 95 -5.12 -2.26 -7.03
CA VAL A 95 -3.77 -2.61 -6.58
C VAL A 95 -2.94 -1.34 -6.45
N SER A 96 -2.46 -1.07 -5.25
CA SER A 96 -1.58 0.06 -4.94
C SER A 96 -0.14 -0.41 -4.78
N GLY A 97 0.78 0.14 -5.53
CA GLY A 97 2.21 -0.20 -5.49
C GLY A 97 2.84 -0.19 -6.90
N ILE A 98 3.98 -0.85 -7.10
CA ILE A 98 4.81 -1.51 -6.09
C ILE A 98 5.64 -0.43 -5.40
N ASN A 99 5.47 -0.28 -4.09
CA ASN A 99 6.24 0.65 -3.28
C ASN A 99 7.70 0.21 -3.16
N ARG A 100 8.63 1.16 -3.23
CA ARG A 100 10.04 0.90 -2.94
C ARG A 100 10.30 1.05 -1.43
N GLY A 101 10.35 -0.06 -0.73
CA GLY A 101 10.46 -0.16 0.71
C GLY A 101 9.29 -0.91 1.31
N ALA A 102 9.54 -1.66 2.38
CA ALA A 102 8.49 -2.41 3.06
C ALA A 102 7.52 -1.49 3.81
N ASN A 103 6.25 -1.78 3.73
CA ASN A 103 5.21 -1.21 4.58
C ASN A 103 4.78 -2.27 5.60
N VAL A 104 5.46 -2.33 6.74
CA VAL A 104 5.30 -3.34 7.79
C VAL A 104 5.11 -2.71 9.17
N GLY A 105 4.43 -3.41 10.06
CA GLY A 105 4.25 -2.95 11.43
C GLY A 105 3.56 -1.59 11.51
N ASP A 106 4.15 -0.66 12.26
CA ASP A 106 3.57 0.67 12.49
C ASP A 106 3.68 1.61 11.27
N ASP A 107 4.51 1.29 10.25
CA ASP A 107 4.65 2.07 9.00
C ASP A 107 3.34 2.18 8.22
N LEU A 108 2.43 1.21 8.37
CA LEU A 108 1.13 1.20 7.72
C LEU A 108 0.34 2.50 7.94
N ASN A 109 0.55 3.17 9.09
CA ASN A 109 -0.16 4.41 9.42
C ASN A 109 0.32 5.62 8.60
N TYR A 110 1.53 5.55 8.04
CA TYR A 110 2.15 6.64 7.28
C TYR A 110 2.22 6.36 5.78
N SER A 111 1.99 5.11 5.37
CA SER A 111 2.11 4.66 3.98
C SER A 111 0.99 5.23 3.09
N GLY A 112 1.38 5.93 2.03
CA GLY A 112 0.46 6.33 0.97
C GLY A 112 -0.01 5.15 0.13
N THR A 113 0.86 4.14 -0.08
CA THR A 113 0.52 2.89 -0.76
C THR A 113 -0.61 2.14 -0.06
N VAL A 114 -0.49 1.95 1.27
CA VAL A 114 -1.54 1.29 2.08
C VAL A 114 -2.79 2.16 2.13
N ALA A 115 -2.64 3.48 2.26
CA ALA A 115 -3.74 4.43 2.29
C ALA A 115 -4.61 4.40 1.03
N ALA A 116 -4.01 4.27 -0.15
CA ALA A 116 -4.77 4.09 -1.39
C ALA A 116 -5.61 2.80 -1.38
N ALA A 117 -5.05 1.69 -0.89
CA ALA A 117 -5.80 0.44 -0.74
C ALA A 117 -6.92 0.56 0.32
N VAL A 118 -6.69 1.33 1.40
CA VAL A 118 -7.73 1.70 2.38
C VAL A 118 -8.87 2.45 1.70
N GLU A 119 -8.56 3.48 0.88
CA GLU A 119 -9.59 4.25 0.17
C GLU A 119 -10.43 3.38 -0.76
N GLY A 120 -9.78 2.50 -1.54
CA GLY A 120 -10.50 1.54 -2.39
C GLY A 120 -11.45 0.65 -1.58
N THR A 121 -11.01 0.17 -0.43
CA THR A 121 -11.82 -0.65 0.47
C THR A 121 -13.01 0.13 1.05
N ILE A 122 -12.84 1.42 1.36
CA ILE A 122 -13.93 2.32 1.79
C ILE A 122 -14.98 2.45 0.68
N ILE A 123 -14.57 2.60 -0.58
CA ILE A 123 -15.44 2.68 -1.75
C ILE A 123 -16.13 1.33 -2.03
N GLY A 124 -15.61 0.23 -1.48
CA GLY A 124 -16.14 -1.13 -1.68
C GLY A 124 -15.43 -1.92 -2.78
N ILE A 125 -14.25 -1.48 -3.20
CA ILE A 125 -13.40 -2.18 -4.17
C ILE A 125 -12.49 -3.14 -3.39
N PRO A 126 -12.43 -4.44 -3.74
CA PRO A 126 -11.40 -5.35 -3.24
C PRO A 126 -10.01 -4.77 -3.49
N SER A 127 -9.20 -4.62 -2.45
CA SER A 127 -7.98 -3.81 -2.53
C SER A 127 -6.74 -4.53 -2.00
N LEU A 128 -5.62 -4.30 -2.68
CA LEU A 128 -4.32 -4.88 -2.42
C LEU A 128 -3.25 -3.78 -2.38
N ALA A 129 -2.46 -3.71 -1.31
CA ALA A 129 -1.25 -2.91 -1.24
C ALA A 129 -0.03 -3.81 -1.42
N VAL A 130 0.92 -3.44 -2.30
CA VAL A 130 2.10 -4.24 -2.62
C VAL A 130 3.37 -3.41 -2.45
N SER A 131 4.32 -3.94 -1.70
CA SER A 131 5.61 -3.31 -1.43
C SER A 131 6.75 -4.28 -1.70
N LEU A 132 7.83 -3.79 -2.31
CA LEU A 132 9.10 -4.49 -2.43
C LEU A 132 9.98 -4.11 -1.23
N ALA A 133 10.33 -5.08 -0.39
CA ALA A 133 11.12 -4.87 0.82
C ALA A 133 12.60 -4.65 0.48
N ALA A 134 12.87 -3.55 -0.22
CA ALA A 134 14.22 -3.07 -0.48
C ALA A 134 14.64 -2.14 0.65
N SER A 135 15.90 -2.21 1.08
CA SER A 135 16.45 -1.31 2.10
C SER A 135 16.68 0.09 1.52
N TRP A 136 16.56 1.14 2.32
CA TRP A 136 16.87 2.51 1.93
C TRP A 136 18.04 3.05 2.78
N PRO A 137 19.04 3.73 2.21
CA PRO A 137 19.32 3.90 0.78
C PRO A 137 20.14 2.72 0.24
N GLU A 138 19.60 1.97 -0.69
CA GLU A 138 20.36 1.00 -1.47
C GLU A 138 20.93 1.68 -2.72
N GLN A 139 22.17 2.11 -2.67
CA GLN A 139 22.87 2.55 -3.87
C GLN A 139 23.35 1.31 -4.64
N GLY A 140 22.74 1.04 -5.79
CA GLY A 140 23.23 0.06 -6.76
C GLY A 140 22.69 -1.35 -6.62
N SER A 141 21.69 -1.62 -5.77
CA SER A 141 21.02 -2.93 -5.74
C SER A 141 19.98 -3.05 -6.86
N GLU A 142 19.92 -4.21 -7.46
CA GLU A 142 18.87 -4.58 -8.39
C GLU A 142 17.53 -4.69 -7.66
N HIS A 143 16.46 -4.11 -8.26
CA HIS A 143 15.12 -4.24 -7.71
C HIS A 143 14.36 -5.30 -8.50
N HIS A 144 13.91 -6.33 -7.82
CA HIS A 144 13.14 -7.44 -8.40
C HIS A 144 11.65 -7.06 -8.51
N TRP A 145 11.35 -6.02 -9.32
CA TRP A 145 9.99 -5.57 -9.58
C TRP A 145 9.12 -6.64 -10.21
N ASP A 146 9.71 -7.47 -11.09
CA ASP A 146 9.10 -8.62 -11.74
C ASP A 146 8.61 -9.67 -10.74
N THR A 147 9.41 -9.95 -9.71
CA THR A 147 9.04 -10.86 -8.62
C THR A 147 7.82 -10.32 -7.86
N ALA A 148 7.84 -9.04 -7.46
CA ALA A 148 6.74 -8.44 -6.72
C ALA A 148 5.48 -8.32 -7.59
N ALA A 149 5.61 -8.02 -8.88
CA ALA A 149 4.52 -7.97 -9.82
C ALA A 149 3.87 -9.35 -10.02
N ALA A 150 4.67 -10.42 -10.15
CA ALA A 150 4.15 -11.79 -10.25
C ALA A 150 3.34 -12.21 -9.00
N ILE A 151 3.81 -11.85 -7.81
CA ILE A 151 3.07 -12.07 -6.55
C ILE A 151 1.77 -11.28 -6.54
N ALA A 152 1.79 -10.01 -6.98
CA ALA A 152 0.58 -9.18 -7.07
C ALA A 152 -0.45 -9.78 -8.03
N VAL A 153 -0.03 -10.32 -9.18
CA VAL A 153 -0.90 -11.03 -10.13
C VAL A 153 -1.51 -12.28 -9.50
N GLN A 154 -0.71 -13.09 -8.81
CA GLN A 154 -1.19 -14.30 -8.14
C GLN A 154 -2.28 -13.95 -7.12
N ILE A 155 -2.00 -13.04 -6.18
CA ILE A 155 -2.94 -12.65 -5.12
C ILE A 155 -4.16 -11.92 -5.72
N GLY A 156 -3.94 -11.07 -6.73
CA GLY A 156 -5.02 -10.37 -7.43
C GLY A 156 -5.99 -11.34 -8.13
N ARG A 157 -5.48 -12.43 -8.69
CA ARG A 157 -6.30 -13.51 -9.27
C ARG A 157 -7.18 -14.17 -8.21
N ASP A 158 -6.60 -14.48 -7.05
CA ASP A 158 -7.34 -15.12 -5.95
C ASP A 158 -8.43 -14.16 -5.43
N ILE A 159 -8.12 -12.86 -5.28
CA ILE A 159 -9.09 -11.82 -4.90
C ILE A 159 -10.24 -11.71 -5.91
N LEU A 160 -9.94 -11.73 -7.21
CA LEU A 160 -10.97 -11.66 -8.26
C LEU A 160 -11.88 -12.90 -8.28
N ALA A 161 -11.35 -14.06 -7.88
CA ALA A 161 -12.11 -15.31 -7.83
C ALA A 161 -12.95 -15.45 -6.56
N GLU A 162 -12.41 -15.08 -5.40
CA GLU A 162 -12.99 -15.37 -4.09
C GLU A 162 -13.58 -14.13 -3.39
N GLY A 163 -13.13 -12.92 -3.80
CA GLY A 163 -13.42 -11.67 -3.11
C GLY A 163 -12.61 -11.47 -1.84
N LEU A 164 -12.93 -10.40 -1.12
CA LEU A 164 -12.42 -10.14 0.23
C LEU A 164 -13.59 -9.88 1.19
N PRO A 165 -13.44 -10.20 2.48
CA PRO A 165 -14.42 -9.79 3.47
C PRO A 165 -14.62 -8.28 3.47
N ARG A 166 -15.84 -7.84 3.79
CA ARG A 166 -16.15 -6.41 3.86
C ARG A 166 -15.18 -5.68 4.79
N LEU A 167 -14.75 -4.48 4.39
CA LEU A 167 -13.80 -3.63 5.13
C LEU A 167 -12.43 -4.31 5.37
N THR A 168 -12.06 -5.23 4.49
CA THR A 168 -10.75 -5.89 4.53
C THR A 168 -9.96 -5.59 3.26
N LEU A 169 -8.68 -5.27 3.42
CA LEU A 169 -7.69 -5.21 2.34
C LEU A 169 -6.53 -6.15 2.67
N LEU A 170 -5.72 -6.46 1.67
CA LEU A 170 -4.47 -7.20 1.88
C LEU A 170 -3.28 -6.26 1.76
N ASN A 171 -2.36 -6.33 2.72
CA ASN A 171 -1.06 -5.68 2.66
C ASN A 171 0.01 -6.74 2.42
N VAL A 172 0.73 -6.62 1.30
CA VAL A 172 1.71 -7.59 0.84
C VAL A 172 3.09 -6.96 0.78
N ASN A 173 4.06 -7.60 1.43
CA ASN A 173 5.45 -7.21 1.33
C ASN A 173 6.26 -8.36 0.75
N VAL A 174 6.96 -8.09 -0.36
CA VAL A 174 7.76 -9.06 -1.09
C VAL A 174 9.23 -8.77 -0.80
N PRO A 175 10.02 -9.73 -0.30
CA PRO A 175 11.47 -9.57 -0.17
C PRO A 175 12.10 -9.20 -1.52
N ASN A 176 13.09 -8.30 -1.52
CA ASN A 176 13.81 -7.92 -2.75
C ASN A 176 14.76 -9.04 -3.19
N LEU A 177 14.19 -10.13 -3.66
CA LEU A 177 14.88 -11.36 -4.09
C LEU A 177 14.35 -11.83 -5.45
N PRO A 178 15.17 -12.53 -6.24
CA PRO A 178 14.67 -13.30 -7.39
C PRO A 178 13.58 -14.28 -6.95
N ALA A 179 12.56 -14.51 -7.79
CA ALA A 179 11.41 -15.36 -7.44
C ALA A 179 11.79 -16.77 -6.95
N ARG A 180 12.86 -17.38 -7.52
CA ARG A 180 13.37 -18.70 -7.12
C ARG A 180 13.97 -18.75 -5.69
N GLU A 181 14.28 -17.59 -5.13
CA GLU A 181 14.92 -17.47 -3.80
C GLU A 181 13.92 -17.11 -2.70
N LEU A 182 12.66 -16.84 -3.06
CA LEU A 182 11.60 -16.63 -2.09
C LEU A 182 11.28 -17.92 -1.33
N GLY A 183 11.15 -17.84 -0.03
CA GLY A 183 10.73 -18.95 0.84
C GLY A 183 9.27 -19.38 0.68
N GLY A 184 8.50 -18.66 -0.14
CA GLY A 184 7.05 -18.84 -0.31
C GLY A 184 6.24 -17.70 0.30
N VAL A 185 4.94 -17.92 0.50
CA VAL A 185 3.98 -16.93 1.03
C VAL A 185 3.57 -17.32 2.45
N ARG A 186 3.55 -16.34 3.36
CA ARG A 186 3.06 -16.49 4.74
C ARG A 186 1.94 -15.51 5.03
N TRP A 187 0.81 -16.03 5.51
CA TRP A 187 -0.25 -15.21 6.12
C TRP A 187 0.15 -14.90 7.55
N VAL A 188 0.24 -13.63 7.86
CA VAL A 188 0.82 -13.14 9.12
C VAL A 188 -0.01 -11.98 9.69
N ARG A 189 0.17 -11.71 10.97
CA ARG A 189 -0.38 -10.51 11.59
C ARG A 189 0.55 -9.32 11.41
N GLN A 190 0.00 -8.12 11.54
CA GLN A 190 0.77 -6.88 11.65
C GLN A 190 1.70 -6.96 12.87
N GLY A 191 2.96 -6.62 12.66
CA GLY A 191 3.95 -6.49 13.72
C GLY A 191 3.90 -5.14 14.42
N ARG A 192 4.90 -4.91 15.29
CA ARG A 192 5.20 -3.59 15.84
C ARG A 192 6.59 -3.21 15.36
N LYS A 193 6.74 -1.99 14.88
CA LYS A 193 8.02 -1.45 14.47
C LYS A 193 8.34 -0.27 15.36
N GLY A 194 8.97 -0.58 16.49
CA GLY A 194 9.43 0.43 17.43
C GLY A 194 10.54 1.25 16.80
N TYR A 195 10.21 2.42 16.27
CA TYR A 195 11.25 3.38 15.93
C TYR A 195 11.79 3.95 17.23
N ARG A 196 13.09 3.83 17.44
CA ARG A 196 13.79 4.69 18.40
C ARG A 196 13.92 6.04 17.72
N ASP A 197 12.89 6.83 17.85
CA ASP A 197 12.78 8.14 17.22
C ASP A 197 14.01 8.97 17.56
N ARG A 198 14.75 9.36 16.54
CA ARG A 198 15.81 10.34 16.66
C ARG A 198 15.34 11.62 16.00
N LEU A 199 15.36 12.66 16.79
CA LEU A 199 15.23 14.02 16.33
C LEU A 199 16.63 14.59 16.18
N ASP A 200 17.08 14.82 14.94
CA ASP A 200 18.35 15.48 14.67
C ASP A 200 18.11 16.98 14.46
N ARG A 201 18.51 17.78 15.45
CA ARG A 201 18.38 19.23 15.42
C ARG A 201 19.64 19.86 14.84
N ARG A 202 19.49 20.65 13.79
CA ARG A 202 20.59 21.34 13.10
C ARG A 202 20.29 22.84 12.93
N THR A 203 21.30 23.57 12.50
CA THR A 203 21.18 25.00 12.17
C THR A 203 21.63 25.20 10.73
N ASP A 204 20.83 25.93 9.95
CA ASP A 204 21.17 26.32 8.59
C ASP A 204 22.25 27.44 8.55
N PRO A 205 22.86 27.74 7.39
CA PRO A 205 23.87 28.79 7.26
C PRO A 205 23.40 30.21 7.62
N ARG A 206 22.07 30.45 7.74
CA ARG A 206 21.47 31.72 8.13
C ARG A 206 21.08 31.79 9.60
N GLY A 207 21.40 30.73 10.39
CA GLY A 207 21.08 30.65 11.80
C GLY A 207 19.68 30.09 12.11
N GLY A 208 18.91 29.66 11.12
CA GLY A 208 17.60 29.03 11.28
C GLY A 208 17.73 27.60 11.79
N THR A 209 16.94 27.24 12.81
CA THR A 209 16.89 25.87 13.30
C THR A 209 16.00 25.02 12.42
N TYR A 210 16.45 23.78 12.07
CA TYR A 210 15.66 22.78 11.39
C TYR A 210 15.88 21.40 12.00
N TYR A 211 14.98 20.46 11.68
CA TYR A 211 14.96 19.13 12.26
C TYR A 211 14.83 18.08 11.18
N TRP A 212 15.63 17.01 11.34
CA TRP A 212 15.38 15.74 10.63
C TRP A 212 14.65 14.79 11.55
N LEU A 213 13.53 14.26 11.07
CA LEU A 213 12.80 13.19 11.72
C LEU A 213 13.26 11.88 11.11
N TRP A 214 13.90 11.03 11.87
CA TRP A 214 14.31 9.72 11.42
C TRP A 214 14.34 8.76 12.60
N GLY A 215 14.05 7.46 12.33
CA GLY A 215 14.07 6.41 13.34
C GLY A 215 14.99 5.27 12.92
N ALA A 216 15.70 4.69 13.87
CA ALA A 216 16.37 3.42 13.68
C ALA A 216 15.44 2.31 14.15
N PHE A 217 15.21 1.32 13.31
CA PHE A 217 14.52 0.09 13.67
C PHE A 217 15.48 -0.79 14.49
N ASP A 218 14.97 -1.38 15.58
CA ASP A 218 15.74 -2.36 16.35
C ASP A 218 15.34 -3.77 15.90
N PRO A 219 16.24 -4.55 15.28
CA PRO A 219 15.94 -5.92 14.87
C PRO A 219 15.46 -6.83 16.02
N ALA A 220 15.78 -6.48 17.27
CA ALA A 220 15.33 -7.22 18.46
C ALA A 220 13.80 -7.12 18.68
N ASP A 221 13.14 -6.12 18.06
CA ASP A 221 11.68 -5.95 18.16
C ASP A 221 10.91 -6.87 17.19
N ILE A 222 11.59 -7.66 16.35
CA ILE A 222 10.94 -8.59 15.43
C ILE A 222 10.38 -9.79 16.19
N VAL A 223 9.05 -9.92 16.16
CA VAL A 223 8.33 -11.02 16.79
C VAL A 223 7.88 -12.02 15.75
N GLU A 224 8.03 -13.31 16.03
CA GLU A 224 7.58 -14.38 15.13
C GLU A 224 6.07 -14.32 14.81
N GLY A 225 5.70 -14.73 13.60
CA GLY A 225 4.32 -14.67 13.09
C GLY A 225 3.87 -13.28 12.67
N THR A 226 4.80 -12.31 12.51
CA THR A 226 4.53 -10.97 12.02
C THR A 226 5.04 -10.75 10.59
N ASP A 227 4.57 -9.69 9.95
CA ASP A 227 5.00 -9.21 8.64
C ASP A 227 6.51 -8.94 8.59
N LEU A 228 7.07 -8.32 9.63
CA LEU A 228 8.51 -8.08 9.75
C LEU A 228 9.30 -9.40 9.78
N ALA A 229 8.85 -10.39 10.56
CA ALA A 229 9.54 -11.68 10.66
C ALA A 229 9.51 -12.43 9.33
N ALA A 230 8.35 -12.46 8.66
CA ALA A 230 8.22 -13.12 7.36
C ALA A 230 9.17 -12.52 6.32
N VAL A 231 9.22 -11.18 6.21
CA VAL A 231 10.11 -10.48 5.26
C VAL A 231 11.58 -10.73 5.60
N ARG A 232 11.98 -10.61 6.89
CA ARG A 232 13.35 -10.92 7.35
C ARG A 232 13.80 -12.33 6.93
N ASP A 233 12.89 -13.28 7.01
CA ASP A 233 13.16 -14.70 6.73
C ASP A 233 13.05 -15.06 5.24
N GLY A 234 12.88 -14.07 4.35
CA GLY A 234 12.80 -14.27 2.89
C GLY A 234 11.44 -14.76 2.40
N TYR A 235 10.38 -14.63 3.18
CA TYR A 235 9.01 -14.98 2.78
C TYR A 235 8.20 -13.75 2.40
N VAL A 236 7.34 -13.90 1.41
CA VAL A 236 6.30 -12.90 1.14
C VAL A 236 5.34 -12.86 2.33
N SER A 237 5.15 -11.68 2.92
CA SER A 237 4.15 -11.49 3.96
C SER A 237 2.82 -11.05 3.35
N VAL A 238 1.72 -11.69 3.74
CA VAL A 238 0.36 -11.28 3.42
C VAL A 238 -0.36 -11.02 4.74
N THR A 239 -0.72 -9.75 4.97
CA THR A 239 -1.40 -9.33 6.20
C THR A 239 -2.80 -8.81 5.84
N PRO A 240 -3.88 -9.49 6.26
CA PRO A 240 -5.22 -8.94 6.14
C PRO A 240 -5.40 -7.81 7.15
N LEU A 241 -5.78 -6.62 6.65
CA LEU A 241 -6.01 -5.42 7.45
C LEU A 241 -7.51 -5.12 7.51
N SER A 242 -8.02 -4.82 8.70
CA SER A 242 -9.39 -4.36 8.91
C SER A 242 -9.44 -2.84 9.02
N LEU A 243 -10.44 -2.22 8.39
CA LEU A 243 -10.70 -0.78 8.54
C LEU A 243 -11.40 -0.44 9.85
N ASP A 244 -12.05 -1.40 10.49
CA ASP A 244 -12.63 -1.20 11.81
C ASP A 244 -11.53 -1.25 12.87
N ARG A 245 -11.22 -0.09 13.43
CA ARG A 245 -10.19 0.09 14.46
C ARG A 245 -10.75 0.03 15.88
N THR A 246 -12.00 -0.38 16.06
CA THR A 246 -12.64 -0.50 17.37
C THR A 246 -11.95 -1.58 18.20
N ASN A 247 -11.51 -1.22 19.40
CA ASN A 247 -11.08 -2.22 20.38
C ASN A 247 -12.31 -2.89 21.02
N TYR A 248 -12.73 -4.00 20.43
CA TYR A 248 -13.94 -4.71 20.87
C TYR A 248 -13.84 -5.29 22.29
N ASP A 249 -12.65 -5.72 22.71
CA ASP A 249 -12.43 -6.24 24.05
C ASP A 249 -12.66 -5.15 25.10
N GLU A 250 -12.10 -3.96 24.87
CA GLU A 250 -12.31 -2.80 25.75
C GLU A 250 -13.76 -2.32 25.71
N LEU A 251 -14.39 -2.31 24.54
CA LEU A 251 -15.80 -1.93 24.39
C LEU A 251 -16.71 -2.87 25.20
N VAL A 252 -16.51 -4.19 25.06
CA VAL A 252 -17.29 -5.19 25.82
C VAL A 252 -17.03 -5.08 27.32
N ARG A 253 -15.78 -4.84 27.74
CA ARG A 253 -15.44 -4.60 29.15
C ARG A 253 -16.22 -3.41 29.70
N ARG A 254 -16.27 -2.29 29.00
CA ARG A 254 -17.00 -1.07 29.42
C ARG A 254 -18.51 -1.29 29.47
N TRP A 255 -19.07 -2.01 28.51
CA TRP A 255 -20.50 -2.31 28.55
C TRP A 255 -20.88 -3.13 29.79
N ARG A 256 -20.09 -4.14 30.16
CA ARG A 256 -20.33 -4.94 31.38
C ARG A 256 -20.26 -4.10 32.64
N GLU A 257 -19.27 -3.21 32.77
CA GLU A 257 -19.15 -2.30 33.92
C GLU A 257 -20.32 -1.33 34.03
N ASN A 258 -20.81 -0.79 32.91
CA ASN A 258 -21.95 0.12 32.89
C ASN A 258 -23.26 -0.62 33.27
N SER A 259 -23.45 -1.84 32.76
CA SER A 259 -24.62 -2.64 33.10
C SER A 259 -24.68 -3.01 34.60
N ALA A 260 -23.52 -3.17 35.24
CA ALA A 260 -23.44 -3.44 36.68
C ALA A 260 -23.66 -2.19 37.55
N ARG A 261 -23.61 -0.98 36.99
CA ARG A 261 -23.84 0.29 37.71
C ARG A 261 -25.29 0.77 37.63
N VAL A 262 -26.07 0.25 36.70
CA VAL A 262 -27.48 0.65 36.45
C VAL A 262 -28.46 -0.34 37.12
N GLY A 263 -28.00 -1.45 37.66
CA GLY A 263 -28.77 -2.38 38.50
C GLY A 263 -28.46 -2.18 39.98
#